data_fa6f14d1e882c0378b3688eaed27e24a
#
_entry.id   fa6f14d1e882c0378b3688eaed27e24a
#
_cell.length_a   1.000
_cell.length_b   1.000
_cell.length_c   1.000
_cell.angle_alpha   90.00
_cell.angle_beta   90.00
_cell.angle_gamma   90.00
#
_symmetry.space_group_name_H-M   'P 1'
#
loop_
_entity.id
_entity.type
_entity.pdbx_description
1 polymer ?
#
loop_
_entity_poly.entity_id
_entity_poly.type
_entity_poly.pdbx_seq_one_letter_code
_entity_poly.pdbx_strand_id
1 'polypeptide(L)'
;LHPISTQLLTDIQKHTVDFIDNFDDTLQEPTVLPAAFPNLMVNGSTGIAVGMSTSIPPHNLSEVCGALELMLENWTNLDKIQVQDLMHHIKGPDFPTGGLVITYAQEDSLASAYGSGRGKITVRARIQVEELTRGRQRLIVTELPYQTNKASLISRIAGLARDNRITGITDLRDESDRQGMRIVIDLSKSAEPDTTLQQLFKLTPLQTTFSIILLALVNGEPRLLTLKQALRVFLEHRIEVVRRRSQFDLKQAKDRAHIVSGLLTALDNIDAVIT
;
A
#
# COMPACT_ATOMS: atom_id res chain seq x y z
N LEU A 1 3.05 -8.72 14.68
CA LEU A 1 2.41 -8.73 13.35
C LEU A 1 0.91 -8.58 13.50
N HIS A 2 0.28 -7.85 12.60
CA HIS A 2 -1.18 -7.74 12.55
C HIS A 2 -1.79 -9.06 12.07
N PRO A 3 -2.96 -9.51 12.59
CA PRO A 3 -3.58 -10.79 12.22
C PRO A 3 -3.74 -11.01 10.71
N ILE A 4 -4.00 -9.96 9.94
CA ILE A 4 -4.11 -10.05 8.48
C ILE A 4 -2.83 -10.58 7.80
N SER A 5 -1.66 -10.44 8.45
CA SER A 5 -0.39 -10.92 7.89
C SER A 5 -0.38 -12.44 7.68
N THR A 6 -1.17 -13.19 8.46
CA THR A 6 -1.31 -14.65 8.29
C THR A 6 -1.93 -15.02 6.96
N GLN A 7 -2.73 -14.12 6.37
CA GLN A 7 -3.36 -14.32 5.06
C GLN A 7 -2.36 -14.36 3.91
N LEU A 8 -1.13 -13.87 4.12
CA LEU A 8 -0.06 -13.98 3.12
C LEU A 8 0.43 -15.43 2.97
N LEU A 9 0.30 -16.26 4.01
CA LEU A 9 0.77 -17.64 4.06
C LEU A 9 -0.36 -18.67 3.95
N THR A 10 -1.60 -18.22 3.74
CA THR A 10 -2.77 -19.10 3.66
C THR A 10 -2.58 -20.16 2.57
N ASP A 11 -2.80 -21.43 2.93
CA ASP A 11 -2.69 -22.59 2.04
C ASP A 11 -1.27 -22.89 1.50
N ILE A 12 -0.20 -22.31 2.07
CA ILE A 12 1.18 -22.55 1.62
C ILE A 12 1.57 -24.02 1.70
N GLN A 13 1.09 -24.75 2.73
CA GLN A 13 1.35 -26.18 2.92
C GLN A 13 0.62 -27.09 1.91
N LYS A 14 -0.24 -26.52 1.05
CA LYS A 14 -0.96 -27.25 0.00
C LYS A 14 -0.27 -27.16 -1.37
N HIS A 15 1.00 -26.84 -1.39
CA HIS A 15 1.80 -26.67 -2.63
C HIS A 15 1.18 -25.70 -3.63
N THR A 16 0.61 -24.61 -3.11
CA THR A 16 -0.06 -23.59 -3.92
C THR A 16 0.90 -22.69 -4.69
N VAL A 17 2.17 -22.67 -4.29
CA VAL A 17 3.28 -21.92 -4.92
C VAL A 17 4.49 -22.85 -5.09
N ASP A 18 5.44 -22.44 -5.94
CA ASP A 18 6.67 -23.19 -6.16
C ASP A 18 7.68 -22.89 -5.05
N PHE A 19 8.50 -23.91 -4.72
CA PHE A 19 9.55 -23.83 -3.72
C PHE A 19 10.91 -24.03 -4.41
N ILE A 20 11.91 -23.35 -3.90
CA ILE A 20 13.33 -23.50 -4.29
C ILE A 20 14.16 -23.79 -3.04
N ASP A 21 15.32 -24.37 -3.22
CA ASP A 21 16.26 -24.57 -2.12
C ASP A 21 16.80 -23.22 -1.65
N ASN A 22 16.99 -23.06 -0.34
CA ASN A 22 17.58 -21.87 0.25
C ASN A 22 19.09 -21.78 -0.05
N PHE A 23 19.75 -20.72 0.44
CA PHE A 23 21.17 -20.46 0.15
C PHE A 23 22.15 -21.60 0.49
N ASP A 24 21.84 -22.40 1.50
CA ASP A 24 22.69 -23.52 1.96
C ASP A 24 22.14 -24.92 1.62
N ASP A 25 21.11 -24.98 0.77
CA ASP A 25 20.42 -26.20 0.32
C ASP A 25 19.89 -27.09 1.47
N THR A 26 19.72 -26.51 2.66
CA THR A 26 19.24 -27.24 3.85
C THR A 26 17.72 -27.23 4.00
N LEU A 27 17.06 -26.20 3.51
CA LEU A 27 15.62 -25.98 3.59
C LEU A 27 15.09 -25.47 2.24
N GLN A 28 13.77 -25.51 2.08
CA GLN A 28 13.10 -24.94 0.93
C GLN A 28 12.34 -23.66 1.29
N GLU A 29 12.39 -22.69 0.42
CA GLU A 29 11.65 -21.43 0.54
C GLU A 29 10.71 -21.21 -0.65
N PRO A 30 9.54 -20.57 -0.43
CA PRO A 30 8.62 -20.29 -1.52
C PRO A 30 9.18 -19.17 -2.42
N THR A 31 9.08 -19.34 -3.73
CA THR A 31 9.48 -18.31 -4.70
C THR A 31 8.65 -17.05 -4.61
N VAL A 32 7.36 -17.22 -4.26
CA VAL A 32 6.38 -16.15 -3.99
C VAL A 32 5.42 -16.62 -2.91
N LEU A 33 4.78 -15.70 -2.21
CA LEU A 33 3.76 -16.06 -1.21
C LEU A 33 2.39 -16.27 -1.89
N PRO A 34 1.55 -17.21 -1.38
CA PRO A 34 0.20 -17.42 -1.89
C PRO A 34 -0.73 -16.21 -1.74
N ALA A 35 -0.42 -15.29 -0.84
CA ALA A 35 -1.00 -13.97 -0.61
C ALA A 35 -2.50 -13.84 -0.92
N ALA A 36 -3.37 -14.02 0.08
CA ALA A 36 -4.82 -13.95 -0.10
C ALA A 36 -5.34 -12.52 -0.38
N PHE A 37 -4.54 -11.49 -0.12
CA PHE A 37 -4.89 -10.09 -0.41
C PHE A 37 -3.74 -9.40 -1.17
N PRO A 38 -4.01 -8.31 -1.89
CA PRO A 38 -3.05 -7.63 -2.78
C PRO A 38 -2.05 -6.77 -1.99
N ASN A 39 -1.17 -7.42 -1.21
CA ASN A 39 -0.27 -6.77 -0.26
C ASN A 39 0.61 -5.68 -0.90
N LEU A 40 1.11 -5.91 -2.13
CA LEU A 40 1.95 -4.94 -2.82
C LEU A 40 1.24 -3.60 -3.04
N MET A 41 -0.04 -3.63 -3.39
CA MET A 41 -0.83 -2.42 -3.62
C MET A 41 -1.31 -1.79 -2.31
N VAL A 42 -1.63 -2.62 -1.30
CA VAL A 42 -2.16 -2.14 -0.01
C VAL A 42 -1.06 -1.51 0.84
N ASN A 43 0.07 -2.19 1.01
CA ASN A 43 1.17 -1.67 1.84
C ASN A 43 2.17 -0.83 1.05
N GLY A 44 2.16 -0.92 -0.27
CA GLY A 44 3.16 -0.28 -1.10
C GLY A 44 4.55 -0.91 -0.97
N SER A 45 5.51 -0.36 -1.67
CA SER A 45 6.92 -0.75 -1.58
C SER A 45 7.82 0.38 -2.04
N THR A 46 8.94 0.59 -1.35
CA THR A 46 9.99 1.50 -1.80
C THR A 46 11.33 0.80 -1.71
N GLY A 47 12.12 0.89 -2.77
CA GLY A 47 13.43 0.28 -2.82
C GLY A 47 14.28 0.80 -3.96
N ILE A 48 15.59 0.71 -3.78
CA ILE A 48 16.58 1.14 -4.76
C ILE A 48 17.49 -0.06 -5.05
N ALA A 49 17.58 -0.44 -6.32
CA ALA A 49 18.49 -1.44 -6.82
C ALA A 49 19.46 -0.80 -7.83
N VAL A 50 20.42 -1.58 -8.30
CA VAL A 50 21.35 -1.10 -9.34
C VAL A 50 20.58 -0.91 -10.66
N GLY A 51 20.59 0.34 -11.15
CA GLY A 51 19.94 0.69 -12.41
C GLY A 51 18.43 0.85 -12.39
N MET A 52 17.74 0.55 -11.24
CA MET A 52 16.28 0.65 -11.15
C MET A 52 15.82 0.99 -9.73
N SER A 53 14.62 1.55 -9.61
CA SER A 53 13.98 1.82 -8.32
C SER A 53 12.48 1.56 -8.40
N THR A 54 11.90 1.17 -7.29
CA THR A 54 10.45 1.06 -7.12
C THR A 54 9.96 2.05 -6.06
N SER A 55 8.78 2.61 -6.28
CA SER A 55 8.10 3.49 -5.33
C SER A 55 6.60 3.35 -5.53
N ILE A 56 6.04 2.33 -4.93
CA ILE A 56 4.62 2.00 -4.99
C ILE A 56 3.96 2.57 -3.74
N PRO A 57 3.02 3.51 -3.87
CA PRO A 57 2.32 4.06 -2.70
C PRO A 57 1.37 3.02 -2.10
N PRO A 58 1.10 3.08 -0.79
CA PRO A 58 0.07 2.30 -0.15
C PRO A 58 -1.34 2.77 -0.58
N HIS A 59 -2.31 1.82 -0.58
CA HIS A 59 -3.70 2.08 -0.96
C HIS A 59 -4.65 1.46 0.06
N ASN A 60 -5.87 1.97 0.10
CA ASN A 60 -6.92 1.42 0.95
C ASN A 60 -7.33 0.01 0.48
N LEU A 61 -7.36 -0.95 1.42
CA LEU A 61 -7.69 -2.34 1.10
C LEU A 61 -9.07 -2.50 0.47
N SER A 62 -10.09 -1.81 0.99
CA SER A 62 -11.46 -1.89 0.48
C SER A 62 -11.56 -1.32 -0.94
N GLU A 63 -10.86 -0.23 -1.22
CA GLU A 63 -10.80 0.38 -2.56
C GLU A 63 -10.13 -0.55 -3.57
N VAL A 64 -9.01 -1.16 -3.18
CA VAL A 64 -8.29 -2.13 -4.03
C VAL A 64 -9.14 -3.37 -4.28
N CYS A 65 -9.84 -3.90 -3.26
CA CYS A 65 -10.75 -5.03 -3.42
C CYS A 65 -11.92 -4.70 -4.35
N GLY A 66 -12.52 -3.52 -4.25
CA GLY A 66 -13.57 -3.08 -5.18
C GLY A 66 -13.10 -3.00 -6.63
N ALA A 67 -11.87 -2.52 -6.87
CA ALA A 67 -11.29 -2.54 -8.21
C ALA A 67 -11.02 -3.96 -8.74
N LEU A 68 -10.58 -4.88 -7.86
CA LEU A 68 -10.40 -6.29 -8.21
C LEU A 68 -11.73 -6.97 -8.53
N GLU A 69 -12.80 -6.68 -7.77
CA GLU A 69 -14.15 -7.17 -8.02
C GLU A 69 -14.67 -6.73 -9.40
N LEU A 70 -14.56 -5.44 -9.71
CA LEU A 70 -14.87 -4.92 -11.05
C LEU A 70 -14.13 -5.66 -12.17
N MET A 71 -12.83 -5.96 -11.96
CA MET A 71 -12.04 -6.70 -12.93
C MET A 71 -12.48 -8.16 -13.05
N LEU A 72 -12.87 -8.82 -11.96
CA LEU A 72 -13.37 -10.19 -11.97
C LEU A 72 -14.72 -10.31 -12.68
N GLU A 73 -15.64 -9.39 -12.42
CA GLU A 73 -16.94 -9.35 -13.11
C GLU A 73 -16.80 -9.18 -14.61
N ASN A 74 -15.75 -8.48 -15.05
CA ASN A 74 -15.47 -8.22 -16.46
C ASN A 74 -14.27 -9.01 -16.98
N TRP A 75 -13.98 -10.19 -16.41
CA TRP A 75 -12.75 -10.96 -16.71
C TRP A 75 -12.56 -11.27 -18.20
N THR A 76 -13.63 -11.58 -18.91
CA THR A 76 -13.61 -11.86 -20.37
C THR A 76 -13.43 -10.61 -21.22
N ASN A 77 -13.64 -9.42 -20.67
CA ASN A 77 -13.62 -8.14 -21.36
C ASN A 77 -12.67 -7.14 -20.70
N LEU A 78 -11.59 -7.61 -20.07
CA LEU A 78 -10.63 -6.76 -19.34
C LEU A 78 -10.11 -5.59 -20.19
N ASP A 79 -9.95 -5.78 -21.50
CA ASP A 79 -9.44 -4.75 -22.41
C ASP A 79 -10.32 -3.49 -22.45
N LYS A 80 -11.60 -3.63 -22.18
CA LYS A 80 -12.56 -2.51 -22.15
C LYS A 80 -12.46 -1.65 -20.90
N ILE A 81 -11.90 -2.19 -19.80
CA ILE A 81 -11.71 -1.44 -18.54
C ILE A 81 -10.59 -0.42 -18.74
N GLN A 82 -10.92 0.84 -18.55
CA GLN A 82 -9.95 1.93 -18.55
C GLN A 82 -9.43 2.22 -17.13
N VAL A 83 -8.33 2.99 -17.02
CA VAL A 83 -7.77 3.39 -15.72
C VAL A 83 -8.77 4.21 -14.92
N GLN A 84 -9.59 5.02 -15.60
CA GLN A 84 -10.63 5.83 -14.98
C GLN A 84 -11.68 4.96 -14.27
N ASP A 85 -12.06 3.81 -14.85
CA ASP A 85 -13.02 2.89 -14.24
C ASP A 85 -12.47 2.33 -12.91
N LEU A 86 -11.18 1.99 -12.88
CA LEU A 86 -10.50 1.55 -11.66
C LEU A 86 -10.39 2.67 -10.64
N MET A 87 -10.20 3.91 -11.08
CA MET A 87 -10.12 5.09 -10.21
C MET A 87 -11.47 5.51 -9.60
N HIS A 88 -12.60 4.99 -10.09
CA HIS A 88 -13.87 5.11 -9.38
C HIS A 88 -13.84 4.37 -8.04
N HIS A 89 -13.07 3.28 -7.94
CA HIS A 89 -12.85 2.52 -6.70
C HIS A 89 -11.61 3.01 -5.96
N ILE A 90 -10.45 3.07 -6.63
CA ILE A 90 -9.17 3.53 -6.06
C ILE A 90 -9.01 5.03 -6.33
N LYS A 91 -9.40 5.84 -5.36
CA LYS A 91 -9.36 7.30 -5.48
C LYS A 91 -7.94 7.86 -5.46
N GLY A 92 -7.00 7.13 -4.90
CA GLY A 92 -5.60 7.51 -4.80
C GLY A 92 -4.84 6.75 -3.72
N PRO A 93 -3.59 7.13 -3.46
CA PRO A 93 -2.81 6.60 -2.34
C PRO A 93 -3.48 6.89 -1.00
N ASP A 94 -3.42 5.91 -0.09
CA ASP A 94 -3.87 6.02 1.29
C ASP A 94 -2.65 5.89 2.21
N PHE A 95 -2.07 7.04 2.55
CA PHE A 95 -0.85 7.08 3.35
C PHE A 95 -1.15 6.91 4.84
N PRO A 96 -0.43 6.04 5.57
CA PRO A 96 -0.66 5.81 7.00
C PRO A 96 -0.39 7.05 7.86
N THR A 97 0.34 8.03 7.35
CA THR A 97 0.57 9.33 8.02
C THR A 97 -0.43 10.40 7.63
N GLY A 98 -1.44 10.05 6.81
CA GLY A 98 -2.41 10.98 6.27
C GLY A 98 -1.80 11.95 5.25
N GLY A 99 -2.30 13.16 5.20
CA GLY A 99 -1.91 14.20 4.25
C GLY A 99 -2.90 14.34 3.10
N LEU A 100 -2.72 15.40 2.33
CA LEU A 100 -3.59 15.76 1.22
C LEU A 100 -2.82 15.58 -0.09
N VAL A 101 -3.35 14.77 -1.01
CA VAL A 101 -2.88 14.71 -2.39
C VAL A 101 -3.46 15.90 -3.14
N ILE A 102 -2.59 16.76 -3.66
CA ILE A 102 -3.00 17.95 -4.38
C ILE A 102 -3.07 17.62 -5.87
N THR A 103 -4.26 17.71 -6.43
CA THR A 103 -4.49 17.61 -7.88
C THR A 103 -4.74 19.01 -8.42
N TYR A 104 -3.98 19.42 -9.42
CA TYR A 104 -4.22 20.67 -10.13
C TYR A 104 -5.21 20.43 -11.26
N ALA A 105 -6.19 21.32 -11.41
CA ALA A 105 -7.33 21.16 -12.32
C ALA A 105 -6.98 20.93 -13.82
N GLN A 106 -5.75 21.13 -14.22
CA GLN A 106 -5.30 20.99 -15.62
C GLN A 106 -4.47 19.72 -15.88
N GLU A 107 -4.02 19.00 -14.84
CA GLU A 107 -3.24 17.78 -15.00
C GLU A 107 -3.76 16.73 -14.03
N ASP A 108 -4.44 15.72 -14.55
CA ASP A 108 -4.73 14.51 -13.78
C ASP A 108 -3.45 13.67 -13.67
N SER A 109 -2.51 14.19 -12.85
CA SER A 109 -1.20 13.59 -12.64
C SER A 109 -1.30 12.17 -12.05
N LEU A 110 -2.38 11.90 -11.30
CA LEU A 110 -2.62 10.60 -10.69
C LEU A 110 -3.11 9.58 -11.71
N ALA A 111 -4.10 9.93 -12.56
CA ALA A 111 -4.57 9.04 -13.63
C ALA A 111 -3.46 8.75 -14.64
N SER A 112 -2.65 9.75 -14.98
CA SER A 112 -1.48 9.57 -15.83
C SER A 112 -0.43 8.65 -15.18
N ALA A 113 -0.17 8.80 -13.88
CA ALA A 113 0.73 7.93 -13.14
C ALA A 113 0.24 6.48 -13.09
N TYR A 114 -1.03 6.25 -12.84
CA TYR A 114 -1.63 4.92 -12.84
C TYR A 114 -1.75 4.30 -14.24
N GLY A 115 -1.94 5.14 -15.27
CA GLY A 115 -2.03 4.71 -16.65
C GLY A 115 -0.68 4.35 -17.28
N SER A 116 0.42 5.00 -16.84
CA SER A 116 1.77 4.76 -17.35
C SER A 116 2.65 3.95 -16.40
N GLY A 117 2.23 3.77 -15.14
CA GLY A 117 3.04 3.18 -14.09
C GLY A 117 4.10 4.11 -13.50
N ARG A 118 4.19 5.36 -13.98
CA ARG A 118 5.18 6.34 -13.53
C ARG A 118 4.60 7.74 -13.50
N GLY A 119 4.81 8.44 -12.38
CA GLY A 119 4.36 9.83 -12.26
C GLY A 119 4.82 10.48 -10.97
N LYS A 120 4.37 11.71 -10.78
CA LYS A 120 4.67 12.50 -9.57
C LYS A 120 3.37 13.09 -9.05
N ILE A 121 3.16 12.98 -7.76
CA ILE A 121 2.04 13.62 -7.07
C ILE A 121 2.58 14.54 -5.98
N THR A 122 1.87 15.63 -5.73
CA THR A 122 2.19 16.54 -4.63
C THR A 122 1.41 16.12 -3.40
N VAL A 123 2.11 15.87 -2.29
CA VAL A 123 1.52 15.53 -1.00
C VAL A 123 1.77 16.68 -0.04
N ARG A 124 0.73 17.14 0.63
CA ARG A 124 0.75 18.28 1.56
C ARG A 124 0.27 17.86 2.93
N ALA A 125 0.89 18.40 3.97
CA ALA A 125 0.44 18.27 5.35
C ALA A 125 -0.99 18.80 5.53
N ARG A 126 -1.76 18.21 6.44
CA ARG A 126 -3.04 18.78 6.87
C ARG A 126 -2.77 19.80 7.97
N ILE A 127 -3.11 21.04 7.70
CA ILE A 127 -2.88 22.17 8.59
C ILE A 127 -4.21 22.90 8.81
N GLN A 128 -4.51 23.20 10.07
CA GLN A 128 -5.69 23.97 10.48
C GLN A 128 -5.22 25.29 11.10
N VAL A 129 -5.95 26.36 10.83
CA VAL A 129 -5.75 27.66 11.48
C VAL A 129 -6.70 27.74 12.66
N GLU A 130 -6.18 28.00 13.85
CA GLU A 130 -6.96 28.17 15.07
C GLU A 130 -6.78 29.58 15.59
N GLU A 131 -7.90 30.25 15.88
CA GLU A 131 -7.89 31.57 16.48
C GLU A 131 -7.75 31.49 18.01
N LEU A 132 -6.84 32.29 18.55
CA LEU A 132 -6.58 32.41 19.97
C LEU A 132 -7.18 33.71 20.51
N THR A 133 -7.27 33.82 21.85
CA THR A 133 -7.67 35.05 22.53
C THR A 133 -6.80 36.22 22.11
N ARG A 134 -7.38 37.42 22.04
CA ARG A 134 -6.71 38.69 21.68
C ARG A 134 -6.22 38.76 20.22
N GLY A 135 -6.89 38.07 19.28
CA GLY A 135 -6.60 38.15 17.85
C GLY A 135 -5.23 37.53 17.45
N ARG A 136 -4.69 36.65 18.24
CA ARG A 136 -3.56 35.80 17.84
C ARG A 136 -4.08 34.56 17.12
N GLN A 137 -3.27 34.01 16.23
CA GLN A 137 -3.59 32.80 15.49
C GLN A 137 -2.46 31.80 15.64
N ARG A 138 -2.79 30.53 15.45
CA ARG A 138 -1.80 29.42 15.38
C ARG A 138 -2.15 28.44 14.29
N LEU A 139 -1.13 27.80 13.78
CA LEU A 139 -1.26 26.71 12.82
C LEU A 139 -1.09 25.38 13.55
N ILE A 140 -2.01 24.46 13.33
CA ILE A 140 -1.98 23.12 13.91
C ILE A 140 -1.79 22.13 12.77
N VAL A 141 -0.66 21.44 12.79
CA VAL A 141 -0.36 20.35 11.83
C VAL A 141 -0.76 19.04 12.46
N THR A 142 -1.73 18.35 11.86
CA THR A 142 -2.27 17.07 12.34
C THR A 142 -1.81 15.88 11.50
N GLU A 143 -1.40 16.11 10.24
CA GLU A 143 -0.92 15.05 9.35
C GLU A 143 0.29 15.56 8.57
N LEU A 144 1.24 14.66 8.29
CA LEU A 144 2.46 14.97 7.54
C LEU A 144 2.51 14.18 6.23
N PRO A 145 3.19 14.71 5.20
CA PRO A 145 3.48 13.94 4.01
C PRO A 145 4.22 12.63 4.37
N TYR A 146 3.89 11.58 3.65
CA TYR A 146 4.47 10.26 3.84
C TYR A 146 6.01 10.30 3.79
N GLN A 147 6.66 9.52 4.67
CA GLN A 147 8.12 9.46 4.84
C GLN A 147 8.77 10.77 5.33
N THR A 148 8.01 11.72 5.85
CA THR A 148 8.57 12.94 6.46
C THR A 148 8.93 12.68 7.92
N ASN A 149 10.19 12.93 8.29
CA ASN A 149 10.63 12.84 9.68
C ASN A 149 10.19 14.09 10.46
N LYS A 150 9.35 13.90 11.49
CA LYS A 150 8.78 14.99 12.32
C LYS A 150 9.85 15.83 13.02
N ALA A 151 10.83 15.21 13.65
CA ALA A 151 11.86 15.92 14.41
C ALA A 151 12.72 16.81 13.49
N SER A 152 13.14 16.28 12.35
CA SER A 152 13.88 17.04 11.34
C SER A 152 13.08 18.20 10.76
N LEU A 153 11.77 17.99 10.54
CA LEU A 153 10.85 19.03 10.09
C LEU A 153 10.76 20.18 11.11
N ILE A 154 10.53 19.86 12.39
CA ILE A 154 10.45 20.86 13.47
C ILE A 154 11.76 21.65 13.56
N SER A 155 12.92 20.97 13.57
CA SER A 155 14.24 21.62 13.58
C SER A 155 14.45 22.54 12.38
N ARG A 156 13.99 22.13 11.19
CA ARG A 156 14.07 22.94 9.96
C ARG A 156 13.20 24.17 10.05
N ILE A 157 11.95 24.06 10.52
CA ILE A 157 11.04 25.21 10.70
C ILE A 157 11.66 26.20 11.70
N ALA A 158 12.15 25.73 12.84
CA ALA A 158 12.80 26.56 13.86
C ALA A 158 14.03 27.30 13.30
N GLY A 159 14.87 26.62 12.50
CA GLY A 159 16.00 27.24 11.81
C GLY A 159 15.57 28.35 10.87
N LEU A 160 14.60 28.07 9.99
CA LEU A 160 14.09 29.05 9.03
C LEU A 160 13.41 30.27 9.69
N ALA A 161 12.74 30.07 10.82
CA ALA A 161 12.18 31.16 11.62
C ALA A 161 13.26 32.02 12.25
N ARG A 162 14.32 31.42 12.81
CA ARG A 162 15.48 32.11 13.39
C ARG A 162 16.23 32.93 12.35
N ASP A 163 16.39 32.38 11.13
CA ASP A 163 17.06 33.04 10.02
C ASP A 163 16.17 34.06 9.31
N ASN A 164 14.97 34.36 9.84
CA ASN A 164 13.97 35.25 9.26
C ASN A 164 13.56 34.92 7.80
N ARG A 165 13.73 33.66 7.39
CA ARG A 165 13.28 33.18 6.06
C ARG A 165 11.80 32.83 6.04
N ILE A 166 11.23 32.49 7.20
CA ILE A 166 9.79 32.41 7.46
C ILE A 166 9.49 33.44 8.53
N THR A 167 8.60 34.35 8.21
CA THR A 167 8.24 35.45 9.09
C THR A 167 6.95 35.14 9.84
N GLY A 168 6.78 35.76 11.03
CA GLY A 168 5.52 35.69 11.78
C GLY A 168 5.41 34.48 12.72
N ILE A 169 6.36 33.60 12.82
CA ILE A 169 6.39 32.51 13.80
C ILE A 169 6.96 33.04 15.11
N THR A 170 6.23 32.87 16.23
CA THR A 170 6.65 33.26 17.57
C THR A 170 7.07 32.08 18.43
N ASP A 171 6.43 30.93 18.26
CA ASP A 171 6.76 29.71 19.00
C ASP A 171 6.42 28.47 18.18
N LEU A 172 7.12 27.35 18.47
CA LEU A 172 6.96 26.08 17.79
C LEU A 172 7.06 24.95 18.82
N ARG A 173 6.00 24.17 18.96
CA ARG A 173 5.91 23.06 19.93
C ARG A 173 5.44 21.79 19.29
N ASP A 174 5.96 20.65 19.77
CA ASP A 174 5.44 19.32 19.49
C ASP A 174 4.54 18.88 20.66
N GLU A 175 3.24 18.89 20.45
CA GLU A 175 2.22 18.50 21.42
C GLU A 175 1.63 17.11 21.06
N SER A 176 2.34 16.31 20.25
CA SER A 176 1.89 14.98 19.84
C SER A 176 1.83 14.03 21.04
N ASP A 177 0.76 13.27 21.14
CA ASP A 177 0.51 12.29 22.18
C ASP A 177 -0.03 10.97 21.62
N ARG A 178 -0.61 10.12 22.48
CA ARG A 178 -1.21 8.84 22.08
C ARG A 178 -2.49 9.00 21.24
N GLN A 179 -3.11 10.18 21.25
CA GLN A 179 -4.33 10.46 20.47
C GLN A 179 -3.99 10.85 19.04
N GLY A 180 -2.75 11.29 18.79
CA GLY A 180 -2.31 11.63 17.44
C GLY A 180 -1.15 12.64 17.39
N MET A 181 -0.80 12.97 16.16
CA MET A 181 0.22 13.96 15.90
C MET A 181 -0.38 15.37 16.01
N ARG A 182 0.34 16.26 16.69
CA ARG A 182 -0.03 17.67 16.85
C ARG A 182 1.24 18.53 16.94
N ILE A 183 1.55 19.24 15.86
CA ILE A 183 2.60 20.27 15.87
C ILE A 183 1.90 21.62 15.89
N VAL A 184 2.25 22.45 16.85
CA VAL A 184 1.67 23.78 17.04
C VAL A 184 2.68 24.84 16.68
N ILE A 185 2.29 25.76 15.81
CA ILE A 185 3.08 26.90 15.35
C ILE A 185 2.32 28.17 15.71
N ASP A 186 2.75 28.88 16.74
CA ASP A 186 2.11 30.14 17.16
C ASP A 186 2.56 31.30 16.26
N LEU A 187 1.61 32.08 15.82
CA LEU A 187 1.84 33.24 14.96
C LEU A 187 1.83 34.56 15.74
N SER A 188 2.60 35.52 15.27
CA SER A 188 2.54 36.91 15.77
C SER A 188 1.21 37.55 15.36
N LYS A 189 0.78 38.57 16.08
CA LYS A 189 -0.46 39.32 15.76
C LYS A 189 -0.45 39.97 14.38
N SER A 190 0.74 40.31 13.88
CA SER A 190 0.92 40.97 12.59
C SER A 190 1.13 39.99 11.44
N ALA A 191 1.22 38.67 11.74
CA ALA A 191 1.43 37.64 10.72
C ALA A 191 0.09 37.31 10.05
N GLU A 192 0.13 37.21 8.75
CA GLU A 192 -0.97 36.71 7.95
C GLU A 192 -0.78 35.17 7.78
N PRO A 193 -1.74 34.34 8.26
CA PRO A 193 -1.60 32.88 8.24
C PRO A 193 -1.34 32.31 6.85
N ASP A 194 -2.04 32.81 5.84
CA ASP A 194 -1.91 32.28 4.46
C ASP A 194 -0.51 32.54 3.89
N THR A 195 0.05 33.70 4.17
CA THR A 195 1.43 34.04 3.74
C THR A 195 2.44 33.13 4.43
N THR A 196 2.30 32.90 5.74
CA THR A 196 3.17 31.99 6.49
C THR A 196 3.00 30.54 6.02
N LEU A 197 1.78 30.10 5.75
CA LEU A 197 1.50 28.76 5.18
C LEU A 197 2.16 28.57 3.83
N GLN A 198 2.10 29.53 2.93
CA GLN A 198 2.77 29.48 1.62
C GLN A 198 4.29 29.37 1.76
N GLN A 199 4.89 30.13 2.69
CA GLN A 199 6.33 30.06 2.98
C GLN A 199 6.68 28.68 3.56
N LEU A 200 5.89 28.13 4.48
CA LEU A 200 6.07 26.82 5.07
C LEU A 200 6.01 25.72 3.99
N PHE A 201 5.02 25.72 3.11
CA PHE A 201 4.91 24.75 2.02
C PHE A 201 6.06 24.85 1.01
N LYS A 202 6.56 26.04 0.75
CA LYS A 202 7.65 26.28 -0.20
C LYS A 202 9.02 25.88 0.35
N LEU A 203 9.28 26.09 1.63
CA LEU A 203 10.62 26.00 2.23
C LEU A 203 10.84 24.75 3.08
N THR A 204 9.78 24.01 3.39
CA THR A 204 9.83 22.85 4.29
C THR A 204 9.15 21.61 3.70
N PRO A 205 9.43 20.41 4.24
CA PRO A 205 8.75 19.17 3.86
C PRO A 205 7.27 19.07 4.26
N LEU A 206 6.61 20.17 4.66
CA LEU A 206 5.14 20.21 4.81
C LEU A 206 4.42 20.05 3.47
N GLN A 207 5.12 20.27 2.36
CA GLN A 207 4.72 19.85 1.03
C GLN A 207 5.89 19.15 0.36
N THR A 208 5.65 17.95 -0.15
CA THR A 208 6.66 17.14 -0.86
C THR A 208 6.08 16.59 -2.14
N THR A 209 6.98 16.19 -3.04
CA THR A 209 6.61 15.43 -4.23
C THR A 209 6.87 13.96 -3.98
N PHE A 210 5.84 13.12 -4.09
CA PHE A 210 5.97 11.67 -4.07
C PHE A 210 6.05 11.15 -5.51
N SER A 211 7.13 10.43 -5.82
CA SER A 211 7.29 9.81 -7.14
C SER A 211 6.66 8.42 -7.12
N ILE A 212 5.70 8.18 -8.00
CA ILE A 212 5.09 6.86 -8.21
C ILE A 212 5.92 6.14 -9.28
N ILE A 213 6.37 4.93 -8.98
CA ILE A 213 7.06 4.02 -9.91
C ILE A 213 6.58 2.60 -9.58
N LEU A 214 5.64 2.09 -10.38
CA LEU A 214 5.06 0.77 -10.20
C LEU A 214 5.94 -0.31 -10.84
N LEU A 215 7.21 -0.37 -10.44
CA LEU A 215 8.15 -1.39 -10.89
C LEU A 215 8.05 -2.60 -9.98
N ALA A 216 7.73 -3.77 -10.54
CA ALA A 216 7.65 -5.02 -9.81
C ALA A 216 8.23 -6.17 -10.63
N LEU A 217 8.57 -7.27 -9.95
CA LEU A 217 8.97 -8.51 -10.61
C LEU A 217 7.72 -9.29 -11.04
N VAL A 218 7.66 -9.62 -12.31
CA VAL A 218 6.62 -10.50 -12.87
C VAL A 218 7.33 -11.69 -13.52
N ASN A 219 7.13 -12.87 -12.96
CA ASN A 219 7.83 -14.09 -13.37
C ASN A 219 9.37 -13.95 -13.37
N GLY A 220 9.90 -13.25 -12.35
CA GLY A 220 11.34 -13.02 -12.19
C GLY A 220 11.91 -11.86 -13.01
N GLU A 221 11.12 -11.21 -13.89
CA GLU A 221 11.54 -10.08 -14.72
C GLU A 221 11.03 -8.76 -14.16
N PRO A 222 11.88 -7.72 -14.04
CA PRO A 222 11.45 -6.39 -13.64
C PRO A 222 10.62 -5.74 -14.74
N ARG A 223 9.39 -5.34 -14.41
CA ARG A 223 8.47 -4.67 -15.33
C ARG A 223 7.86 -3.44 -14.69
N LEU A 224 7.78 -2.36 -15.47
CA LEU A 224 6.99 -1.19 -15.11
C LEU A 224 5.54 -1.50 -15.45
N LEU A 225 4.67 -1.52 -14.44
CA LEU A 225 3.28 -1.91 -14.57
C LEU A 225 2.36 -0.68 -14.51
N THR A 226 1.30 -0.70 -15.26
CA THR A 226 0.15 0.18 -14.99
C THR A 226 -0.64 -0.34 -13.79
N LEU A 227 -1.50 0.48 -13.20
CA LEU A 227 -2.39 0.04 -12.12
C LEU A 227 -3.20 -1.21 -12.54
N LYS A 228 -3.80 -1.17 -13.73
CA LYS A 228 -4.56 -2.30 -14.30
C LYS A 228 -3.71 -3.57 -14.42
N GLN A 229 -2.48 -3.44 -14.91
CA GLN A 229 -1.57 -4.59 -15.05
C GLN A 229 -1.18 -5.17 -13.68
N ALA A 230 -0.89 -4.33 -12.70
CA ALA A 230 -0.56 -4.79 -11.34
C ALA A 230 -1.71 -5.58 -10.70
N LEU A 231 -2.93 -5.09 -10.82
CA LEU A 231 -4.14 -5.78 -10.32
C LEU A 231 -4.39 -7.09 -11.10
N ARG A 232 -4.21 -7.08 -12.43
CA ARG A 232 -4.36 -8.28 -13.27
C ARG A 232 -3.37 -9.39 -12.88
N VAL A 233 -2.09 -9.06 -12.72
CA VAL A 233 -1.07 -10.03 -12.31
C VAL A 233 -1.41 -10.65 -10.96
N PHE A 234 -1.92 -9.86 -10.01
CA PHE A 234 -2.39 -10.39 -8.73
C PHE A 234 -3.57 -11.36 -8.93
N LEU A 235 -4.57 -11.03 -9.75
CA LEU A 235 -5.72 -11.91 -10.00
C LEU A 235 -5.29 -13.22 -10.69
N GLU A 236 -4.42 -13.15 -11.69
CA GLU A 236 -3.87 -14.34 -12.37
C GLU A 236 -3.15 -15.25 -11.36
N HIS A 237 -2.33 -14.68 -10.47
CA HIS A 237 -1.71 -15.41 -9.38
C HIS A 237 -2.73 -16.05 -8.43
N ARG A 238 -3.78 -15.32 -8.04
CA ARG A 238 -4.84 -15.86 -7.18
C ARG A 238 -5.61 -17.02 -7.80
N ILE A 239 -5.90 -16.94 -9.09
CA ILE A 239 -6.54 -18.03 -9.83
C ILE A 239 -5.68 -19.30 -9.76
N GLU A 240 -4.37 -19.17 -9.96
CA GLU A 240 -3.45 -20.30 -9.91
C GLU A 240 -3.35 -20.90 -8.48
N VAL A 241 -3.23 -20.06 -7.46
CA VAL A 241 -3.25 -20.51 -6.06
C VAL A 241 -4.52 -21.29 -5.72
N VAL A 242 -5.70 -20.79 -6.11
CA VAL A 242 -7.00 -21.46 -5.87
C VAL A 242 -7.08 -22.78 -6.64
N ARG A 243 -6.59 -22.83 -7.88
CA ARG A 243 -6.54 -24.04 -8.70
C ARG A 243 -5.68 -25.10 -8.03
N ARG A 244 -4.45 -24.77 -7.64
CA ARG A 244 -3.52 -25.70 -6.97
C ARG A 244 -4.07 -26.20 -5.64
N ARG A 245 -4.64 -25.31 -4.84
CA ARG A 245 -5.34 -25.66 -3.59
C ARG A 245 -6.42 -26.71 -3.85
N SER A 246 -7.30 -26.44 -4.80
CA SER A 246 -8.42 -27.35 -5.13
C SER A 246 -7.93 -28.72 -5.64
N GLN A 247 -6.85 -28.76 -6.41
CA GLN A 247 -6.22 -29.99 -6.88
C GLN A 247 -5.65 -30.80 -5.70
N PHE A 248 -4.97 -30.13 -4.76
CA PHE A 248 -4.43 -30.76 -3.56
C PHE A 248 -5.56 -31.37 -2.70
N ASP A 249 -6.61 -30.58 -2.40
CA ASP A 249 -7.75 -31.02 -1.61
C ASP A 249 -8.49 -32.18 -2.29
N LEU A 250 -8.65 -32.12 -3.62
CA LEU A 250 -9.26 -33.22 -4.39
C LEU A 250 -8.42 -34.52 -4.31
N LYS A 251 -7.08 -34.40 -4.43
CA LYS A 251 -6.20 -35.56 -4.30
C LYS A 251 -6.35 -36.19 -2.92
N GLN A 252 -6.26 -35.42 -1.85
CA GLN A 252 -6.44 -35.91 -0.48
C GLN A 252 -7.80 -36.59 -0.27
N ALA A 253 -8.87 -35.99 -0.80
CA ALA A 253 -10.21 -36.55 -0.69
C ALA A 253 -10.32 -37.91 -1.44
N LYS A 254 -9.73 -38.03 -2.63
CA LYS A 254 -9.68 -39.29 -3.38
C LYS A 254 -8.86 -40.38 -2.67
N ASP A 255 -7.70 -40.01 -2.13
CA ASP A 255 -6.84 -40.95 -1.37
C ASP A 255 -7.59 -41.45 -0.13
N ARG A 256 -8.29 -40.57 0.58
CA ARG A 256 -9.11 -40.93 1.73
C ARG A 256 -10.30 -41.82 1.34
N ALA A 257 -11.00 -41.49 0.25
CA ALA A 257 -12.11 -42.29 -0.27
C ALA A 257 -11.65 -43.69 -0.66
N HIS A 258 -10.48 -43.84 -1.30
CA HIS A 258 -9.89 -45.12 -1.65
C HIS A 258 -9.63 -46.02 -0.42
N ILE A 259 -9.01 -45.43 0.62
CA ILE A 259 -8.75 -46.16 1.87
C ILE A 259 -10.07 -46.59 2.52
N VAL A 260 -11.08 -45.70 2.62
CA VAL A 260 -12.37 -46.03 3.22
C VAL A 260 -13.11 -47.10 2.41
N SER A 261 -13.08 -47.04 1.08
CA SER A 261 -13.68 -48.09 0.22
C SER A 261 -12.99 -49.42 0.41
N GLY A 262 -11.63 -49.46 0.51
CA GLY A 262 -10.88 -50.65 0.79
C GLY A 262 -11.24 -51.29 2.14
N LEU A 263 -11.40 -50.46 3.20
CA LEU A 263 -11.83 -50.92 4.51
C LEU A 263 -13.27 -51.48 4.49
N LEU A 264 -14.18 -50.89 3.75
CA LEU A 264 -15.55 -51.43 3.59
C LEU A 264 -15.51 -52.77 2.88
N THR A 265 -14.76 -52.93 1.80
CA THR A 265 -14.59 -54.20 1.10
C THR A 265 -13.99 -55.25 2.00
N ALA A 266 -13.01 -54.93 2.84
CA ALA A 266 -12.41 -55.86 3.81
C ALA A 266 -13.41 -56.28 4.89
N LEU A 267 -14.26 -55.36 5.39
CA LEU A 267 -15.31 -55.68 6.33
C LEU A 267 -16.41 -56.60 5.76
N ASP A 268 -16.78 -56.36 4.50
CA ASP A 268 -17.78 -57.18 3.79
C ASP A 268 -17.26 -58.62 3.51
N ASN A 269 -15.94 -58.82 3.53
CA ASN A 269 -15.29 -60.12 3.25
C ASN A 269 -14.34 -60.50 4.40
N ILE A 270 -14.72 -60.23 5.64
CA ILE A 270 -13.83 -60.35 6.81
C ILE A 270 -13.29 -61.77 7.01
N ASP A 271 -14.10 -62.81 6.77
CA ASP A 271 -13.69 -64.21 6.90
C ASP A 271 -12.61 -64.59 5.91
N ALA A 272 -12.63 -64.05 4.67
CA ALA A 272 -11.62 -64.24 3.66
C ALA A 272 -10.30 -63.47 3.90
N VAL A 273 -10.38 -62.41 4.71
CA VAL A 273 -9.20 -61.61 5.10
C VAL A 273 -8.45 -62.20 6.29
N ILE A 274 -9.16 -62.98 7.15
CA ILE A 274 -8.58 -63.65 8.34
C ILE A 274 -8.00 -65.00 8.03
N THR A 275 -8.41 -65.65 6.93
CA THR A 275 -7.90 -66.95 6.48
C THR A 275 -6.60 -66.79 5.68
#